data_50efc96e229ad7403dd3a5f7bac57ea8
#
_entry.id   50efc96e229ad7403dd3a5f7bac57ea8
#
_cell.length_a   1.000
_cell.length_b   1.000
_cell.length_c   1.000
_cell.angle_alpha   90.00
_cell.angle_beta   90.00
_cell.angle_gamma   90.00
#
_symmetry.space_group_name_H-M   'P 1'
#
loop_
_entity.id
_entity.type
_entity.pdbx_description
1 polymer ?
#
loop_
_entity_poly.entity_id
_entity_poly.type
_entity_poly.pdbx_seq_one_letter_code
_entity_poly.pdbx_strand_id
1 'polypeptide(L)'
;MGESTLFARTGGAPSLAVGMASIFSNAFGDTLLAVWYHFAIMFEALFILTTLDAGTRVGRFMVQDLGKHIWAPFGRVSWYPASVAASAIVVLSWGYFLYQGVTDPLGGINTLWPLFGISNQLLAAIALCVGTTVVIKMGKKKFAFITLLPLTWLTIVNLTAGYQKIFAADPKLGFLSHARMIEGLLADNKLPAGAKTAADAARMIFNDRLDAAVAGFFLVSVLVILTASAREWLAVINGAKEAKSTEVPFTSRGALAPNA
;
A
#
# COMPACT_ATOMS: atom_id res chain seq x y z
N MET A 1 -21.84 12.73 20.40
CA MET A 1 -20.40 12.96 20.48
C MET A 1 -20.02 14.45 20.63
N GLY A 2 -20.71 15.38 21.04
CA GLY A 2 -20.36 16.76 21.42
C GLY A 2 -19.40 17.58 20.49
N GLU A 3 -19.08 17.06 19.31
CA GLU A 3 -18.14 17.66 18.38
C GLU A 3 -18.87 18.23 17.15
N SER A 4 -18.53 19.47 16.79
CA SER A 4 -19.16 20.19 15.69
C SER A 4 -18.71 19.73 14.30
N THR A 5 -17.63 18.95 14.18
CA THR A 5 -17.07 18.48 12.90
C THR A 5 -16.33 17.18 13.05
N LEU A 6 -16.45 16.32 12.02
CA LEU A 6 -15.66 15.08 11.88
C LEU A 6 -14.39 15.30 11.05
N PHE A 7 -14.09 16.52 10.65
CA PHE A 7 -12.92 16.83 9.83
C PHE A 7 -11.63 16.54 10.61
N ALA A 8 -10.69 15.83 9.98
CA ALA A 8 -9.41 15.40 10.56
C ALA A 8 -9.54 14.47 11.79
N ARG A 9 -10.65 13.75 11.92
CA ARG A 9 -10.84 12.73 12.96
C ARG A 9 -10.46 11.35 12.45
N THR A 10 -10.08 10.51 13.40
CA THR A 10 -9.81 9.11 13.12
C THR A 10 -11.08 8.43 12.63
N GLY A 11 -11.08 8.03 11.37
CA GLY A 11 -12.14 7.22 10.77
C GLY A 11 -11.86 5.71 10.94
N GLY A 12 -12.36 4.94 10.00
CA GLY A 12 -12.14 3.50 9.93
C GLY A 12 -13.28 2.69 10.54
N ALA A 13 -12.99 1.45 10.90
CA ALA A 13 -13.95 0.44 11.34
C ALA A 13 -14.92 0.93 12.41
N PRO A 14 -14.50 1.51 13.53
CA PRO A 14 -15.43 1.96 14.57
C PRO A 14 -16.39 3.05 14.09
N SER A 15 -15.91 3.98 13.26
CA SER A 15 -16.75 5.07 12.74
C SER A 15 -17.80 4.56 11.76
N LEU A 16 -17.43 3.62 10.89
CA LEU A 16 -18.35 2.95 9.98
C LEU A 16 -19.39 2.14 10.76
N ALA A 17 -18.96 1.38 11.76
CA ALA A 17 -19.86 0.59 12.59
C ALA A 17 -20.88 1.45 13.35
N VAL A 18 -20.47 2.58 13.91
CA VAL A 18 -21.39 3.54 14.55
C VAL A 18 -22.37 4.12 13.53
N GLY A 19 -21.90 4.51 12.35
CA GLY A 19 -22.75 5.04 11.28
C GLY A 19 -23.81 4.03 10.82
N MET A 20 -23.38 2.78 10.55
CA MET A 20 -24.29 1.69 10.19
C MET A 20 -25.30 1.38 11.31
N ALA A 21 -24.83 1.28 12.55
CA ALA A 21 -25.70 1.04 13.70
C ALA A 21 -26.75 2.13 13.87
N SER A 22 -26.39 3.40 13.65
CA SER A 22 -27.32 4.52 13.71
C SER A 22 -28.38 4.45 12.62
N ILE A 23 -27.99 4.07 11.38
CA ILE A 23 -28.95 3.92 10.27
C ILE A 23 -29.95 2.79 10.58
N PHE A 24 -29.45 1.63 11.03
CA PHE A 24 -30.32 0.50 11.36
C PHE A 24 -31.21 0.78 12.58
N SER A 25 -30.67 1.47 13.59
CA SER A 25 -31.44 1.89 14.76
C SER A 25 -32.58 2.82 14.39
N ASN A 26 -32.36 3.79 13.51
CA ASN A 26 -33.41 4.66 13.00
C ASN A 26 -34.50 3.92 12.20
N ALA A 27 -34.11 2.82 11.51
CA ALA A 27 -35.05 2.05 10.71
C ALA A 27 -35.84 1.01 11.53
N PHE A 28 -35.22 0.40 12.56
CA PHE A 28 -35.77 -0.76 13.29
C PHE A 28 -36.01 -0.50 14.79
N GLY A 29 -35.71 0.71 15.27
CA GLY A 29 -35.94 1.16 16.65
C GLY A 29 -34.65 1.27 17.48
N ASP A 30 -34.59 2.30 18.30
CA ASP A 30 -33.39 2.72 19.06
C ASP A 30 -32.95 1.75 20.15
N THR A 31 -33.83 0.86 20.58
CA THR A 31 -33.53 -0.14 21.65
C THR A 31 -32.48 -1.16 21.22
N LEU A 32 -32.24 -1.32 19.91
CA LEU A 32 -31.34 -2.32 19.35
C LEU A 32 -29.99 -1.74 18.87
N LEU A 33 -29.67 -0.49 19.20
CA LEU A 33 -28.44 0.19 18.76
C LEU A 33 -27.17 -0.63 19.10
N ALA A 34 -27.09 -1.17 20.30
CA ALA A 34 -25.95 -1.98 20.71
C ALA A 34 -25.81 -3.27 19.89
N VAL A 35 -26.93 -3.91 19.54
CA VAL A 35 -26.94 -5.12 18.72
C VAL A 35 -26.45 -4.80 17.31
N TRP A 36 -26.95 -3.73 16.70
CA TRP A 36 -26.55 -3.29 15.38
C TRP A 36 -25.07 -2.88 15.33
N TYR A 37 -24.59 -2.24 16.41
CA TYR A 37 -23.17 -1.90 16.52
C TYR A 37 -22.27 -3.13 16.55
N HIS A 38 -22.61 -4.14 17.40
CA HIS A 38 -21.86 -5.39 17.43
C HIS A 38 -21.92 -6.16 16.10
N PHE A 39 -23.09 -6.17 15.47
CA PHE A 39 -23.25 -6.79 14.15
C PHE A 39 -22.34 -6.13 13.10
N ALA A 40 -22.34 -4.79 13.05
CA ALA A 40 -21.54 -4.04 12.09
C ALA A 40 -20.03 -4.24 12.34
N ILE A 41 -19.57 -4.25 13.59
CA ILE A 41 -18.16 -4.53 13.92
C ILE A 41 -17.76 -5.95 13.54
N MET A 42 -18.61 -6.94 13.82
CA MET A 42 -18.31 -8.32 13.42
C MET A 42 -18.25 -8.49 11.90
N PHE A 43 -19.17 -7.87 11.17
CA PHE A 43 -19.16 -7.88 9.70
C PHE A 43 -17.88 -7.28 9.16
N GLU A 44 -17.45 -6.13 9.70
CA GLU A 44 -16.23 -5.46 9.28
C GLU A 44 -14.98 -6.25 9.64
N ALA A 45 -14.93 -6.87 10.82
CA ALA A 45 -13.83 -7.75 11.23
C ALA A 45 -13.67 -8.94 10.26
N LEU A 46 -14.77 -9.56 9.82
CA LEU A 46 -14.75 -10.63 8.82
C LEU A 46 -14.25 -10.12 7.46
N PHE A 47 -14.68 -8.95 7.03
CA PHE A 47 -14.21 -8.33 5.79
C PHE A 47 -12.69 -8.07 5.82
N ILE A 48 -12.19 -7.51 6.92
CA ILE A 48 -10.75 -7.26 7.11
C ILE A 48 -9.98 -8.59 7.11
N LEU A 49 -10.49 -9.61 7.79
CA LEU A 49 -9.85 -10.93 7.86
C LEU A 49 -9.72 -11.58 6.48
N THR A 50 -10.76 -11.52 5.65
CA THR A 50 -10.71 -12.04 4.27
C THR A 50 -9.72 -11.29 3.40
N THR A 51 -9.62 -9.98 3.56
CA THR A 51 -8.65 -9.13 2.85
C THR A 51 -7.21 -9.47 3.25
N LEU A 52 -6.96 -9.69 4.56
CA LEU A 52 -5.64 -10.11 5.06
C LEU A 52 -5.23 -11.48 4.53
N ASP A 53 -6.15 -12.45 4.49
CA ASP A 53 -5.88 -13.78 3.92
C ASP A 53 -5.51 -13.68 2.44
N ALA A 54 -6.32 -12.98 1.64
CA ALA A 54 -6.06 -12.79 0.22
C ALA A 54 -4.73 -12.04 -0.02
N GLY A 55 -4.49 -10.95 0.70
CA GLY A 55 -3.27 -10.14 0.62
C GLY A 55 -2.01 -10.94 0.98
N THR A 56 -2.09 -11.75 2.03
CA THR A 56 -0.97 -12.62 2.44
C THR A 56 -0.67 -13.68 1.38
N ARG A 57 -1.69 -14.28 0.75
CA ARG A 57 -1.50 -15.26 -0.34
C ARG A 57 -0.84 -14.62 -1.56
N VAL A 58 -1.33 -13.46 -1.98
CA VAL A 58 -0.72 -12.72 -3.10
C VAL A 58 0.72 -12.33 -2.78
N GLY A 59 0.96 -11.76 -1.60
CA GLY A 59 2.29 -11.40 -1.13
C GLY A 59 3.24 -12.58 -1.10
N ARG A 60 2.79 -13.76 -0.63
CA ARG A 60 3.57 -15.00 -0.67
C ARG A 60 4.02 -15.36 -2.09
N PHE A 61 3.10 -15.32 -3.06
CA PHE A 61 3.46 -15.61 -4.45
C PHE A 61 4.46 -14.61 -5.00
N MET A 62 4.30 -13.31 -4.69
CA MET A 62 5.25 -12.28 -5.11
C MET A 62 6.63 -12.51 -4.51
N VAL A 63 6.72 -12.82 -3.21
CA VAL A 63 8.00 -13.10 -2.52
C VAL A 63 8.65 -14.36 -3.10
N GLN A 64 7.88 -15.41 -3.40
CA GLN A 64 8.41 -16.61 -4.04
C GLN A 64 8.88 -16.32 -5.48
N ASP A 65 8.14 -15.52 -6.23
CA ASP A 65 8.51 -15.14 -7.60
C ASP A 65 9.80 -14.29 -7.65
N LEU A 66 9.95 -13.36 -6.73
CA LEU A 66 11.20 -12.60 -6.58
C LEU A 66 12.34 -13.50 -6.09
N GLY A 67 12.07 -14.32 -5.10
CA GLY A 67 13.08 -15.19 -4.47
C GLY A 67 13.64 -16.26 -5.41
N LYS A 68 12.89 -16.70 -6.42
CA LYS A 68 13.39 -17.65 -7.43
C LYS A 68 14.59 -17.11 -8.22
N HIS A 69 14.71 -15.78 -8.35
CA HIS A 69 15.83 -15.15 -9.06
C HIS A 69 17.14 -15.21 -8.25
N ILE A 70 17.03 -15.36 -6.91
CA ILE A 70 18.18 -15.50 -6.01
C ILE A 70 18.45 -16.98 -5.78
N TRP A 71 17.41 -17.77 -5.53
CA TRP A 71 17.48 -19.20 -5.25
C TRP A 71 16.32 -19.96 -5.87
N ALA A 72 16.58 -20.65 -6.95
CA ALA A 72 15.55 -21.31 -7.77
C ALA A 72 14.58 -22.23 -6.99
N PRO A 73 15.00 -23.02 -5.97
CA PRO A 73 14.07 -23.83 -5.18
C PRO A 73 13.01 -23.02 -4.42
N PHE A 74 13.33 -21.78 -4.03
CA PHE A 74 12.41 -20.92 -3.29
C PHE A 74 11.15 -20.55 -4.10
N GLY A 75 11.26 -20.49 -5.42
CA GLY A 75 10.13 -20.26 -6.33
C GLY A 75 9.18 -21.44 -6.53
N ARG A 76 9.48 -22.62 -5.97
CA ARG A 76 8.63 -23.80 -6.12
C ARG A 76 7.43 -23.70 -5.18
N VAL A 77 6.26 -23.43 -5.73
CA VAL A 77 5.00 -23.32 -4.97
C VAL A 77 4.63 -24.63 -4.25
N SER A 78 5.05 -25.79 -4.81
CA SER A 78 4.84 -27.10 -4.23
C SER A 78 5.77 -27.43 -3.06
N TRP A 79 6.86 -26.66 -2.89
CA TRP A 79 7.82 -26.89 -1.81
C TRP A 79 7.33 -26.19 -0.53
N TYR A 80 6.83 -26.98 0.42
CA TYR A 80 6.20 -26.50 1.64
C TYR A 80 7.10 -25.54 2.46
N PRO A 81 8.42 -25.79 2.68
CA PRO A 81 9.25 -24.85 3.42
C PRO A 81 9.36 -23.47 2.78
N ALA A 82 9.44 -23.39 1.44
CA ALA A 82 9.45 -22.10 0.74
C ALA A 82 8.14 -21.34 0.92
N SER A 83 7.01 -22.06 0.84
CA SER A 83 5.68 -21.46 1.05
C SER A 83 5.51 -20.92 2.47
N VAL A 84 5.98 -21.66 3.48
CA VAL A 84 5.93 -21.21 4.88
C VAL A 84 6.86 -20.00 5.10
N ALA A 85 8.10 -20.07 4.60
CA ALA A 85 9.05 -18.98 4.74
C ALA A 85 8.57 -17.70 4.05
N ALA A 86 8.05 -17.80 2.83
CA ALA A 86 7.49 -16.65 2.12
C ALA A 86 6.25 -16.06 2.82
N SER A 87 5.37 -16.92 3.34
CA SER A 87 4.22 -16.46 4.15
C SER A 87 4.68 -15.76 5.43
N ALA A 88 5.68 -16.31 6.12
CA ALA A 88 6.24 -15.71 7.33
C ALA A 88 6.86 -14.34 7.03
N ILE A 89 7.61 -14.19 5.93
CA ILE A 89 8.17 -12.89 5.52
C ILE A 89 7.05 -11.86 5.33
N VAL A 90 5.97 -12.22 4.63
CA VAL A 90 4.84 -11.31 4.39
C VAL A 90 4.16 -10.94 5.70
N VAL A 91 3.83 -11.94 6.54
CA VAL A 91 3.14 -11.71 7.82
C VAL A 91 4.01 -10.88 8.78
N LEU A 92 5.29 -11.16 8.87
CA LEU A 92 6.21 -10.39 9.72
C LEU A 92 6.37 -8.95 9.21
N SER A 93 6.38 -8.75 7.89
CA SER A 93 6.47 -7.40 7.30
C SER A 93 5.27 -6.53 7.65
N TRP A 94 4.04 -6.98 7.38
CA TRP A 94 2.87 -6.19 7.74
C TRP A 94 2.61 -6.16 9.26
N GLY A 95 2.96 -7.23 9.98
CA GLY A 95 2.86 -7.30 11.43
C GLY A 95 3.80 -6.31 12.11
N TYR A 96 4.99 -6.10 11.57
CA TYR A 96 5.91 -5.07 12.05
C TYR A 96 5.31 -3.66 11.94
N PHE A 97 4.74 -3.32 10.78
CA PHE A 97 4.09 -2.02 10.60
C PHE A 97 2.86 -1.86 11.51
N LEU A 98 2.08 -2.92 11.68
CA LEU A 98 0.96 -2.92 12.61
C LEU A 98 1.44 -2.66 14.05
N TYR A 99 2.49 -3.35 14.50
CA TYR A 99 3.07 -3.17 15.83
C TYR A 99 3.57 -1.72 16.01
N GLN A 100 4.29 -1.19 15.03
CA GLN A 100 4.73 0.20 15.04
C GLN A 100 3.55 1.17 15.15
N GLY A 101 2.52 0.99 14.35
CA GLY A 101 1.33 1.84 14.37
C GLY A 101 0.56 1.80 15.69
N VAL A 102 0.50 0.64 16.37
CA VAL A 102 -0.19 0.51 17.67
C VAL A 102 0.65 1.10 18.82
N THR A 103 1.98 1.00 18.73
CA THR A 103 2.90 1.49 19.76
C THR A 103 3.34 2.94 19.55
N ASP A 104 2.97 3.56 18.43
CA ASP A 104 3.31 4.95 18.14
C ASP A 104 2.58 5.91 19.08
N PRO A 105 3.30 6.84 19.76
CA PRO A 105 2.69 7.83 20.65
C PRO A 105 1.68 8.76 19.97
N LEU A 106 1.83 9.00 18.65
CA LEU A 106 0.89 9.78 17.85
C LEU A 106 -0.30 8.96 17.34
N GLY A 107 -0.23 7.63 17.49
CA GLY A 107 -1.22 6.68 16.97
C GLY A 107 -0.97 6.32 15.49
N GLY A 108 -1.27 5.06 15.14
CA GLY A 108 -0.99 4.48 13.82
C GLY A 108 -1.60 5.20 12.61
N ILE A 109 -2.61 6.03 12.83
CA ILE A 109 -3.22 6.84 11.78
C ILE A 109 -2.26 7.93 11.29
N ASN A 110 -1.47 8.50 12.17
CA ASN A 110 -0.55 9.57 11.79
C ASN A 110 0.70 9.04 11.07
N THR A 111 1.10 7.80 11.34
CA THR A 111 2.26 7.16 10.72
C THR A 111 1.90 6.33 9.49
N LEU A 112 0.96 5.41 9.60
CA LEU A 112 0.66 4.45 8.52
C LEU A 112 -0.27 5.02 7.44
N TRP A 113 -1.18 5.91 7.79
CA TRP A 113 -2.17 6.44 6.85
C TRP A 113 -1.57 7.22 5.67
N PRO A 114 -0.57 8.09 5.88
CA PRO A 114 0.09 8.77 4.76
C PRO A 114 0.77 7.79 3.79
N LEU A 115 1.43 6.75 4.32
CA LEU A 115 2.05 5.70 3.50
C LEU A 115 1.01 4.89 2.72
N PHE A 116 -0.11 4.56 3.34
CA PHE A 116 -1.21 3.86 2.68
C PHE A 116 -1.78 4.67 1.50
N GLY A 117 -2.01 5.97 1.69
CA GLY A 117 -2.48 6.86 0.63
C GLY A 117 -1.53 6.91 -0.56
N ILE A 118 -0.23 7.08 -0.31
CA ILE A 118 0.81 7.10 -1.34
C ILE A 118 0.86 5.75 -2.08
N SER A 119 0.96 4.63 -1.37
CA SER A 119 1.11 3.31 -1.96
C SER A 119 -0.10 2.89 -2.79
N ASN A 120 -1.32 3.19 -2.33
CA ASN A 120 -2.55 2.87 -3.05
C ASN A 120 -2.66 3.62 -4.39
N GLN A 121 -2.33 4.91 -4.39
CA GLN A 121 -2.33 5.69 -5.63
C GLN A 121 -1.21 5.28 -6.59
N LEU A 122 -0.04 4.90 -6.08
CA LEU A 122 1.04 4.39 -6.90
C LEU A 122 0.67 3.04 -7.54
N LEU A 123 -0.06 2.19 -6.83
CA LEU A 123 -0.59 0.95 -7.40
C LEU A 123 -1.54 1.22 -8.57
N ALA A 124 -2.40 2.24 -8.46
CA ALA A 124 -3.28 2.66 -9.56
C ALA A 124 -2.46 3.15 -10.79
N ALA A 125 -1.38 3.90 -10.57
CA ALA A 125 -0.48 4.32 -11.64
C ALA A 125 0.20 3.12 -12.33
N ILE A 126 0.64 2.12 -11.57
CA ILE A 126 1.21 0.87 -12.12
C ILE A 126 0.15 0.11 -12.94
N ALA A 127 -1.07 0.00 -12.44
CA ALA A 127 -2.17 -0.66 -13.16
C ALA A 127 -2.47 0.04 -14.50
N LEU A 128 -2.49 1.38 -14.52
CA LEU A 128 -2.65 2.15 -15.76
C LEU A 128 -1.46 1.98 -16.71
N CYS A 129 -0.23 1.84 -16.19
CA CYS A 129 0.95 1.50 -17.00
C CYS A 129 0.77 0.16 -17.71
N VAL A 130 0.33 -0.86 -16.98
CA VAL A 130 0.07 -2.19 -17.55
C VAL A 130 -1.05 -2.10 -18.59
N GLY A 131 -2.17 -1.44 -18.27
CA GLY A 131 -3.27 -1.23 -19.20
C GLY A 131 -2.84 -0.51 -20.49
N THR A 132 -2.02 0.53 -20.37
CA THR A 132 -1.45 1.25 -21.54
C THR A 132 -0.57 0.32 -22.39
N THR A 133 0.26 -0.49 -21.72
CA THR A 133 1.12 -1.47 -22.42
C THR A 133 0.29 -2.47 -23.22
N VAL A 134 -0.78 -3.00 -22.63
CA VAL A 134 -1.70 -3.92 -23.33
C VAL A 134 -2.34 -3.25 -24.53
N VAL A 135 -2.90 -2.05 -24.39
CA VAL A 135 -3.55 -1.30 -25.49
C VAL A 135 -2.57 -1.06 -26.64
N ILE A 136 -1.32 -0.69 -26.36
CA ILE A 136 -0.29 -0.46 -27.37
C ILE A 136 0.09 -1.78 -28.07
N LYS A 137 0.29 -2.86 -27.32
CA LYS A 137 0.64 -4.19 -27.85
C LYS A 137 -0.49 -4.82 -28.69
N MET A 138 -1.75 -4.50 -28.37
CA MET A 138 -2.90 -4.89 -29.19
C MET A 138 -2.99 -4.12 -30.53
N GLY A 139 -2.03 -3.27 -30.86
CA GLY A 139 -2.04 -2.45 -32.08
C GLY A 139 -3.00 -1.25 -32.03
N LYS A 140 -3.70 -1.02 -30.91
CA LYS A 140 -4.68 0.05 -30.75
C LYS A 140 -4.05 1.35 -30.25
N LYS A 141 -2.91 1.74 -30.81
CA LYS A 141 -2.12 2.92 -30.40
C LYS A 141 -2.96 4.20 -30.25
N LYS A 142 -3.98 4.38 -31.13
CA LYS A 142 -4.86 5.54 -31.12
C LYS A 142 -5.67 5.69 -29.83
N PHE A 143 -5.91 4.61 -29.11
CA PHE A 143 -6.69 4.61 -27.86
C PHE A 143 -5.81 4.67 -26.59
N ALA A 144 -4.49 4.66 -26.74
CA ALA A 144 -3.58 4.72 -25.61
C ALA A 144 -3.75 6.00 -24.77
N PHE A 145 -4.24 7.09 -25.36
CA PHE A 145 -4.48 8.34 -24.63
C PHE A 145 -5.51 8.20 -23.50
N ILE A 146 -6.47 7.24 -23.63
CA ILE A 146 -7.50 6.99 -22.60
C ILE A 146 -6.87 6.58 -21.26
N THR A 147 -5.79 5.80 -21.32
CA THR A 147 -5.06 5.36 -20.13
C THR A 147 -3.88 6.26 -19.80
N LEU A 148 -3.24 6.87 -20.79
CA LEU A 148 -2.09 7.78 -20.59
C LEU A 148 -2.47 9.08 -19.89
N LEU A 149 -3.64 9.66 -20.18
CA LEU A 149 -4.06 10.92 -19.57
C LEU A 149 -4.26 10.78 -18.05
N PRO A 150 -5.07 9.82 -17.54
CA PRO A 150 -5.16 9.60 -16.11
C PRO A 150 -3.84 9.13 -15.48
N LEU A 151 -3.03 8.33 -16.19
CA LEU A 151 -1.71 7.92 -15.73
C LEU A 151 -0.80 9.12 -15.49
N THR A 152 -0.73 10.04 -16.47
CA THR A 152 0.11 11.26 -16.34
C THR A 152 -0.35 12.13 -15.18
N TRP A 153 -1.67 12.35 -15.05
CA TRP A 153 -2.23 13.09 -13.94
C TRP A 153 -1.89 12.46 -12.59
N LEU A 154 -2.18 11.18 -12.41
CA LEU A 154 -1.87 10.45 -11.17
C LEU A 154 -0.38 10.47 -10.86
N THR A 155 0.48 10.32 -11.86
CA THR A 155 1.93 10.36 -11.67
C THR A 155 2.40 11.70 -11.15
N ILE A 156 1.94 12.80 -11.74
CA ILE A 156 2.30 14.15 -11.29
C ILE A 156 1.84 14.39 -9.86
N VAL A 157 0.57 14.08 -9.56
CA VAL A 157 -0.01 14.27 -8.22
C VAL A 157 0.74 13.44 -7.18
N ASN A 158 0.99 12.17 -7.47
CA ASN A 158 1.62 11.25 -6.52
C ASN A 158 3.10 11.56 -6.28
N LEU A 159 3.84 11.88 -7.32
CA LEU A 159 5.25 12.28 -7.18
C LEU A 159 5.36 13.58 -6.40
N THR A 160 4.49 14.56 -6.66
CA THR A 160 4.47 15.82 -5.93
C THR A 160 4.09 15.60 -4.46
N ALA A 161 3.02 14.85 -4.19
CA ALA A 161 2.59 14.56 -2.82
C ALA A 161 3.63 13.74 -2.04
N GLY A 162 4.22 12.73 -2.67
CA GLY A 162 5.27 11.92 -2.06
C GLY A 162 6.55 12.72 -1.78
N TYR A 163 6.96 13.57 -2.72
CA TYR A 163 8.08 14.49 -2.51
C TYR A 163 7.82 15.45 -1.35
N GLN A 164 6.65 16.06 -1.29
CA GLN A 164 6.27 16.95 -0.20
C GLN A 164 6.21 16.21 1.15
N LYS A 165 5.67 14.98 1.18
CA LYS A 165 5.65 14.17 2.40
C LYS A 165 7.05 13.84 2.93
N ILE A 166 8.04 13.71 2.08
CA ILE A 166 9.43 13.43 2.51
C ILE A 166 10.16 14.74 2.87
N PHE A 167 10.10 15.75 1.98
CA PHE A 167 11.03 16.89 1.99
C PHE A 167 10.41 18.24 2.33
N ALA A 168 9.08 18.33 2.56
CA ALA A 168 8.48 19.62 2.92
C ALA A 168 9.17 20.23 4.15
N ALA A 169 9.38 21.55 4.11
CA ALA A 169 9.98 22.28 5.23
C ALA A 169 9.04 22.39 6.44
N ASP A 170 7.73 22.35 6.22
CA ASP A 170 6.73 22.36 7.29
C ASP A 170 6.72 21.02 8.02
N PRO A 171 6.97 21.00 9.34
CA PRO A 171 6.95 19.78 10.15
C PRO A 171 5.59 19.07 10.20
N LYS A 172 4.50 19.75 9.87
CA LYS A 172 3.16 19.14 9.80
C LYS A 172 2.98 18.31 8.54
N LEU A 173 3.77 18.54 7.51
CA LEU A 173 3.66 17.91 6.23
C LEU A 173 4.79 16.89 5.97
N GLY A 174 6.03 17.28 6.24
CA GLY A 174 7.21 16.52 5.87
C GLY A 174 7.73 15.63 6.99
N PHE A 175 7.95 14.35 6.71
CA PHE A 175 8.50 13.41 7.68
C PHE A 175 9.87 13.83 8.20
N LEU A 176 10.79 14.23 7.30
CA LEU A 176 12.14 14.61 7.70
C LEU A 176 12.19 15.93 8.49
N SER A 177 11.31 16.89 8.20
CA SER A 177 11.22 18.13 8.95
C SER A 177 10.58 17.93 10.30
N HIS A 178 9.60 17.02 10.42
CA HIS A 178 9.01 16.63 11.70
C HIS A 178 10.03 15.93 12.60
N ALA A 179 10.79 14.99 12.08
CA ALA A 179 11.89 14.35 12.81
C ALA A 179 12.91 15.37 13.35
N ARG A 180 13.35 16.32 12.50
CA ARG A 180 14.29 17.38 12.92
C ARG A 180 13.71 18.30 13.99
N MET A 181 12.42 18.63 13.89
CA MET A 181 11.72 19.42 14.90
C MET A 181 11.76 18.72 16.26
N ILE A 182 11.47 17.41 16.28
CA ILE A 182 11.50 16.61 17.52
C ILE A 182 12.93 16.53 18.08
N GLU A 183 13.94 16.35 17.22
CA GLU A 183 15.35 16.36 17.65
C GLU A 183 15.74 17.69 18.30
N GLY A 184 15.30 18.82 17.74
CA GLY A 184 15.50 20.14 18.33
C GLY A 184 14.82 20.31 19.70
N LEU A 185 13.57 19.82 19.82
CA LEU A 185 12.87 19.85 21.11
C LEU A 185 13.58 19.01 22.18
N LEU A 186 14.09 17.83 21.81
CA LEU A 186 14.86 16.97 22.73
C LEU A 186 16.18 17.63 23.15
N ALA A 187 16.87 18.33 22.25
CA ALA A 187 18.08 19.07 22.58
C ALA A 187 17.79 20.20 23.60
N ASP A 188 16.61 20.80 23.54
CA ASP A 188 16.12 21.79 24.49
C ASP A 188 15.51 21.17 25.77
N ASN A 189 15.64 19.87 25.99
CA ASN A 189 15.00 19.12 27.08
C ASN A 189 13.47 19.27 27.12
N LYS A 190 12.83 19.48 25.95
CA LYS A 190 11.37 19.55 25.79
C LYS A 190 10.85 18.29 25.12
N LEU A 191 9.69 17.81 25.57
CA LEU A 191 9.02 16.68 24.92
C LEU A 191 8.05 17.20 23.85
N PRO A 192 8.00 16.53 22.68
CA PRO A 192 7.03 16.84 21.64
C PRO A 192 5.61 16.46 22.09
N ALA A 193 4.61 17.06 21.47
CA ALA A 193 3.21 16.70 21.72
C ALA A 193 2.98 15.21 21.42
N GLY A 194 2.34 14.51 22.36
CA GLY A 194 2.08 13.07 22.26
C GLY A 194 3.13 12.18 22.94
N ALA A 195 4.37 12.63 23.13
CA ALA A 195 5.40 11.88 23.84
C ALA A 195 5.31 12.11 25.36
N LYS A 196 5.37 11.04 26.13
CA LYS A 196 5.44 11.07 27.60
C LYS A 196 6.87 10.94 28.12
N THR A 197 7.74 10.35 27.31
CA THR A 197 9.14 10.08 27.66
C THR A 197 10.07 10.43 26.50
N ALA A 198 11.36 10.58 26.77
CA ALA A 198 12.37 10.75 25.71
C ALA A 198 12.44 9.52 24.79
N ALA A 199 12.13 8.33 25.30
CA ALA A 199 12.05 7.11 24.50
C ALA A 199 10.90 7.16 23.49
N ASP A 200 9.76 7.75 23.86
CA ASP A 200 8.63 7.94 22.94
C ASP A 200 9.02 8.91 21.81
N ALA A 201 9.69 10.01 22.14
CA ALA A 201 10.18 10.96 21.14
C ALA A 201 11.21 10.32 20.19
N ALA A 202 12.10 9.49 20.70
CA ALA A 202 13.05 8.74 19.87
C ALA A 202 12.33 7.77 18.90
N ARG A 203 11.25 7.13 19.33
CA ARG A 203 10.41 6.28 18.45
C ARG A 203 9.73 7.10 17.37
N MET A 204 9.20 8.28 17.68
CA MET A 204 8.60 9.17 16.70
C MET A 204 9.62 9.56 15.60
N ILE A 205 10.84 9.94 15.98
CA ILE A 205 11.93 10.24 15.05
C ILE A 205 12.25 9.02 14.16
N PHE A 206 12.33 7.84 14.76
CA PHE A 206 12.60 6.61 14.02
C PHE A 206 11.48 6.30 13.02
N ASN A 207 10.20 6.43 13.43
CA ASN A 207 9.06 6.19 12.57
C ASN A 207 9.03 7.17 11.40
N ASP A 208 9.22 8.47 11.63
CA ASP A 208 9.30 9.48 10.57
C ASP A 208 10.39 9.17 9.53
N ARG A 209 11.57 8.76 10.00
CA ARG A 209 12.69 8.40 9.11
C ARG A 209 12.38 7.12 8.33
N LEU A 210 11.76 6.14 8.96
CA LEU A 210 11.31 4.91 8.32
C LEU A 210 10.26 5.20 7.25
N ASP A 211 9.26 6.03 7.57
CA ASP A 211 8.20 6.42 6.66
C ASP A 211 8.75 7.20 5.46
N ALA A 212 9.71 8.09 5.68
CA ALA A 212 10.41 8.79 4.61
C ALA A 212 11.17 7.82 3.69
N ALA A 213 11.84 6.81 4.26
CA ALA A 213 12.58 5.79 3.50
C ALA A 213 11.64 4.90 2.68
N VAL A 214 10.53 4.44 3.28
CA VAL A 214 9.51 3.62 2.60
C VAL A 214 8.81 4.40 1.49
N ALA A 215 8.43 5.66 1.75
CA ALA A 215 7.84 6.53 0.73
C ALA A 215 8.84 6.77 -0.42
N GLY A 216 10.10 7.02 -0.13
CA GLY A 216 11.16 7.17 -1.11
C GLY A 216 11.35 5.92 -1.97
N PHE A 217 11.36 4.74 -1.36
CA PHE A 217 11.41 3.46 -2.06
C PHE A 217 10.24 3.30 -3.02
N PHE A 218 9.02 3.63 -2.61
CA PHE A 218 7.84 3.55 -3.48
C PHE A 218 7.94 4.51 -4.66
N LEU A 219 8.35 5.77 -4.45
CA LEU A 219 8.51 6.75 -5.53
C LEU A 219 9.55 6.30 -6.55
N VAL A 220 10.69 5.80 -6.09
CA VAL A 220 11.75 5.27 -6.98
C VAL A 220 11.24 4.06 -7.75
N SER A 221 10.55 3.14 -7.10
CA SER A 221 9.99 1.94 -7.75
C SER A 221 9.02 2.30 -8.88
N VAL A 222 8.13 3.26 -8.66
CA VAL A 222 7.19 3.71 -9.69
C VAL A 222 7.93 4.42 -10.83
N LEU A 223 8.91 5.26 -10.55
CA LEU A 223 9.72 5.89 -11.59
C LEU A 223 10.45 4.85 -12.47
N VAL A 224 10.98 3.80 -11.86
CA VAL A 224 11.61 2.69 -12.60
C VAL A 224 10.59 1.98 -13.50
N ILE A 225 9.40 1.67 -12.98
CA ILE A 225 8.34 1.02 -13.76
C ILE A 225 7.87 1.92 -14.90
N LEU A 226 7.64 3.21 -14.63
CA LEU A 226 7.23 4.17 -15.66
C LEU A 226 8.28 4.32 -16.77
N THR A 227 9.55 4.44 -16.41
CA THR A 227 10.63 4.57 -17.39
C THR A 227 10.81 3.30 -18.21
N ALA A 228 10.71 2.12 -17.60
CA ALA A 228 10.76 0.84 -18.28
C ALA A 228 9.57 0.68 -19.24
N SER A 229 8.36 1.03 -18.79
CA SER A 229 7.15 0.99 -19.62
C SER A 229 7.22 1.97 -20.79
N ALA A 230 7.67 3.19 -20.56
CA ALA A 230 7.82 4.19 -21.63
C ALA A 230 8.83 3.75 -22.70
N ARG A 231 9.95 3.15 -22.30
CA ARG A 231 10.92 2.56 -23.24
C ARG A 231 10.29 1.44 -24.07
N GLU A 232 9.53 0.55 -23.45
CA GLU A 232 8.80 -0.53 -24.14
C GLU A 232 7.77 0.04 -25.12
N TRP A 233 6.99 1.04 -24.73
CA TRP A 233 6.01 1.68 -25.62
C TRP A 233 6.67 2.32 -26.84
N LEU A 234 7.74 3.06 -26.64
CA LEU A 234 8.49 3.69 -27.73
C LEU A 234 9.09 2.65 -28.66
N ALA A 235 9.65 1.55 -28.15
CA ALA A 235 10.19 0.46 -28.96
C ALA A 235 9.12 -0.21 -29.84
N VAL A 236 7.93 -0.48 -29.27
CA VAL A 236 6.81 -1.06 -30.02
C VAL A 236 6.19 -0.07 -31.00
N ILE A 237 6.07 1.21 -30.63
CA ILE A 237 5.50 2.25 -31.52
C ILE A 237 6.39 2.49 -32.73
N ASN A 238 7.70 2.51 -32.53
CA ASN A 238 8.70 2.73 -33.57
C ASN A 238 9.02 1.48 -34.42
N GLY A 239 8.38 0.34 -34.10
CA GLY A 239 8.62 -0.92 -34.82
C GLY A 239 9.96 -1.60 -34.49
N ALA A 240 10.70 -1.10 -33.51
CA ALA A 240 11.97 -1.71 -33.09
C ALA A 240 11.77 -3.02 -32.32
N LYS A 241 10.56 -3.25 -31.82
CA LYS A 241 10.18 -4.48 -31.10
C LYS A 241 8.83 -4.98 -31.57
N GLU A 242 8.76 -6.29 -31.84
CA GLU A 242 7.51 -6.93 -32.21
C GLU A 242 6.55 -6.98 -31.00
N ALA A 243 5.30 -6.59 -31.22
CA ALA A 243 4.27 -6.63 -30.19
C ALA A 243 3.80 -8.08 -30.00
N LYS A 244 4.38 -8.81 -29.06
CA LYS A 244 3.86 -10.12 -28.66
C LYS A 244 2.56 -9.90 -27.86
N SER A 245 1.42 -10.18 -28.47
CA SER A 245 0.08 -10.06 -27.88
C SER A 245 -0.59 -11.41 -27.62
N THR A 246 0.07 -12.51 -27.98
CA THR A 246 -0.44 -13.88 -27.80
C THR A 246 0.02 -14.45 -26.46
N GLU A 247 -0.91 -15.02 -25.71
CA GLU A 247 -0.59 -15.83 -24.54
C GLU A 247 0.21 -17.07 -24.98
N VAL A 248 1.10 -17.53 -24.09
CA VAL A 248 1.77 -18.82 -24.28
C VAL A 248 0.67 -19.91 -24.30
N PRO A 249 0.67 -20.83 -25.30
CA PRO A 249 -0.32 -21.90 -25.36
C PRO A 249 -0.42 -22.64 -24.03
N PHE A 250 -1.63 -22.88 -23.58
CA PHE A 250 -1.87 -23.64 -22.36
C PHE A 250 -1.33 -25.06 -22.54
N THR A 251 -0.28 -25.39 -21.80
CA THR A 251 0.22 -26.76 -21.71
C THR A 251 -0.45 -27.42 -20.50
N SER A 252 -1.32 -28.40 -20.74
CA SER A 252 -1.91 -29.19 -19.65
C SER A 252 -0.80 -29.89 -18.86
N ARG A 253 -0.92 -29.96 -17.53
CA ARG A 253 0.05 -30.68 -16.67
C ARG A 253 0.27 -32.14 -17.08
N GLY A 254 -0.68 -32.75 -17.79
CA GLY A 254 -0.57 -34.08 -18.34
C GLY A 254 0.37 -34.21 -19.54
N ALA A 255 0.66 -33.10 -20.24
CA ALA A 255 1.61 -33.10 -21.35
C ALA A 255 3.08 -32.94 -20.90
N LEU A 256 3.32 -32.69 -19.62
CA LEU A 256 4.67 -32.53 -19.02
C LEU A 256 5.12 -33.79 -18.27
N ALA A 257 4.47 -34.91 -18.43
CA ALA A 257 4.94 -36.22 -17.99
C ALA A 257 5.34 -37.07 -19.20
N PRO A 258 6.50 -36.89 -19.82
CA PRO A 258 7.15 -37.94 -20.55
C PRO A 258 8.17 -38.59 -19.60
N ASN A 259 7.94 -39.84 -19.30
CA ASN A 259 8.96 -40.85 -19.01
C ASN A 259 10.21 -40.38 -18.24
N ALA A 260 10.20 -40.52 -16.91
CA ALA A 260 11.34 -41.00 -16.13
C ALA A 260 10.85 -41.57 -14.78
#